data_71041a06041ca8658a8ff16c81a5136a
#
_entry.id   71041a06041ca8658a8ff16c81a5136a
#
_cell.length_a   1.000
_cell.length_b   1.000
_cell.length_c   1.000
_cell.angle_alpha   90.00
_cell.angle_beta   90.00
_cell.angle_gamma   90.00
#
_symmetry.space_group_name_H-M   'P 1'
#
loop_
_entity.id
_entity.type
_entity.pdbx_description
1 polymer ?
#
loop_
_entity_poly.entity_id
_entity_poly.type
_entity_poly.pdbx_seq_one_letter_code
_entity_poly.pdbx_strand_id
1 'polypeptide(L)'
;IAALNKDDRVIGVAPRITAQVFYNVGLVDLTGIISGIDVEEENKLFLFKDYVVSGDYMDLKNIPNSIILGKGVADKMLVQIGDMIQVTTSRGEQVQLKVVGNFQSGIREFDNAQSYCSMKTTQKMLGESSNFVTDIQIKIKDILSAPAVAKDYEKLFELDAVDIQTANAQFETGSFVRTLISYAVGITLLIVAGFGIYNILNMMIYEKMDSIAILKATGFSGKDVKLIFTTIASTIGIVGGLFGLFFGLGLSALIDLIPFNTPSLPAVKTYPIYYDPKFYAIGGIFSLLTTYFAGYFPSRKASKIDPVIIIRGK
;
A
#
# COMPACT_ATOMS: atom_id res chain seq x y z
N ILE A 1 14.97 17.03 -21.61
CA ILE A 1 15.64 16.90 -20.29
C ILE A 1 15.94 18.27 -19.69
N ALA A 2 16.63 19.19 -20.42
CA ALA A 2 17.00 20.50 -19.86
C ALA A 2 15.78 21.35 -19.41
N ALA A 3 14.63 21.24 -20.07
CA ALA A 3 13.40 21.91 -19.67
C ALA A 3 12.78 21.27 -18.42
N LEU A 4 12.80 19.94 -18.31
CA LEU A 4 12.28 19.20 -17.17
C LEU A 4 13.06 19.47 -15.88
N ASN A 5 14.39 19.59 -15.98
CA ASN A 5 15.26 19.89 -14.84
C ASN A 5 15.09 21.31 -14.28
N LYS A 6 14.39 22.21 -15.01
CA LYS A 6 14.06 23.56 -14.55
C LYS A 6 12.73 23.66 -13.81
N ASP A 7 11.92 22.62 -13.85
CA ASP A 7 10.64 22.61 -13.14
C ASP A 7 10.88 22.30 -11.66
N ASP A 8 10.46 23.19 -10.77
CA ASP A 8 10.61 23.06 -9.32
C ASP A 8 9.88 21.86 -8.73
N ARG A 9 8.93 21.27 -9.45
CA ARG A 9 8.21 20.06 -9.05
C ARG A 9 9.05 18.79 -9.21
N VAL A 10 10.10 18.84 -10.07
CA VAL A 10 10.93 17.69 -10.43
C VAL A 10 12.10 17.54 -9.46
N ILE A 11 12.34 16.32 -8.99
CA ILE A 11 13.53 15.94 -8.21
C ILE A 11 14.67 15.58 -9.17
N GLY A 12 14.35 14.87 -10.25
CA GLY A 12 15.31 14.45 -11.25
C GLY A 12 14.68 13.67 -12.38
N VAL A 13 15.48 13.46 -13.41
CA VAL A 13 15.09 12.89 -14.70
C VAL A 13 16.09 11.81 -15.10
N ALA A 14 15.60 10.61 -15.37
CA ALA A 14 16.41 9.48 -15.84
C ALA A 14 15.90 9.04 -17.22
N PRO A 15 16.68 9.28 -18.29
CA PRO A 15 16.37 8.74 -19.60
C PRO A 15 16.60 7.22 -19.63
N ARG A 16 15.76 6.50 -20.35
CA ARG A 16 15.88 5.04 -20.55
C ARG A 16 15.70 4.68 -22.02
N ILE A 17 16.22 3.52 -22.35
CA ILE A 17 15.98 2.87 -23.65
C ILE A 17 15.39 1.50 -23.32
N THR A 18 14.13 1.31 -23.62
CA THR A 18 13.44 0.04 -23.38
C THR A 18 13.22 -0.68 -24.70
N ALA A 19 13.66 -1.94 -24.77
CA ALA A 19 13.50 -2.76 -25.96
C ALA A 19 13.12 -4.20 -25.59
N GLN A 20 12.30 -4.82 -26.43
CA GLN A 20 12.02 -6.24 -26.34
C GLN A 20 13.17 -7.03 -26.97
N VAL A 21 13.59 -8.09 -26.29
CA VAL A 21 14.72 -8.93 -26.70
C VAL A 21 14.42 -10.40 -26.45
N PHE A 22 15.20 -11.25 -27.09
CA PHE A 22 15.24 -12.69 -26.86
C PHE A 22 16.60 -13.04 -26.24
N TYR A 23 16.58 -13.65 -25.08
CA TYR A 23 17.76 -14.22 -24.42
C TYR A 23 17.95 -15.64 -24.90
N ASN A 24 19.16 -15.99 -25.29
CA ASN A 24 19.51 -17.32 -25.69
C ASN A 24 20.75 -17.81 -24.93
N VAL A 25 20.65 -18.98 -24.29
CA VAL A 25 21.77 -19.69 -23.66
C VAL A 25 21.63 -21.19 -23.96
N GLY A 26 22.45 -21.67 -24.85
CA GLY A 26 22.41 -23.08 -25.28
C GLY A 26 21.08 -23.43 -25.97
N LEU A 27 20.25 -24.22 -25.30
CA LEU A 27 18.92 -24.65 -25.80
C LEU A 27 17.74 -23.85 -25.17
N VAL A 28 18.03 -22.89 -24.33
CA VAL A 28 16.98 -22.11 -23.65
C VAL A 28 16.81 -20.76 -24.33
N ASP A 29 15.60 -20.50 -24.81
CA ASP A 29 15.17 -19.23 -25.36
C ASP A 29 14.14 -18.61 -24.44
N LEU A 30 14.32 -17.35 -24.08
CA LEU A 30 13.40 -16.60 -23.22
C LEU A 30 13.18 -15.20 -23.81
N THR A 31 11.92 -14.80 -23.93
CA THR A 31 11.57 -13.42 -24.28
C THR A 31 11.67 -12.53 -23.04
N GLY A 32 12.24 -11.35 -23.20
CA GLY A 32 12.31 -10.38 -22.12
C GLY A 32 12.40 -8.94 -22.60
N ILE A 33 12.61 -8.07 -21.63
CA ILE A 33 12.73 -6.63 -21.84
C ILE A 33 14.10 -6.20 -21.32
N ILE A 34 14.83 -5.46 -22.13
CA ILE A 34 16.11 -4.86 -21.73
C ILE A 34 15.91 -3.35 -21.57
N SER A 35 16.36 -2.80 -20.45
CA SER A 35 16.40 -1.36 -20.21
C SER A 35 17.85 -0.88 -20.16
N GLY A 36 18.19 0.00 -21.10
CA GLY A 36 19.42 0.78 -21.07
C GLY A 36 19.26 1.97 -20.17
N ILE A 37 20.09 2.06 -19.14
CA ILE A 37 19.98 3.08 -18.09
C ILE A 37 21.30 3.87 -17.94
N ASP A 38 21.17 5.11 -17.46
CA ASP A 38 22.28 5.79 -16.81
C ASP A 38 22.37 5.28 -15.37
N VAL A 39 23.39 4.50 -15.07
CA VAL A 39 23.52 3.75 -13.81
C VAL A 39 23.56 4.66 -12.58
N GLU A 40 24.19 5.83 -12.71
CA GLU A 40 24.34 6.79 -11.60
C GLU A 40 23.04 7.53 -11.34
N GLU A 41 22.41 8.07 -12.37
CA GLU A 41 21.12 8.78 -12.22
C GLU A 41 20.01 7.83 -11.82
N GLU A 42 20.00 6.60 -12.34
CA GLU A 42 19.04 5.57 -11.95
C GLU A 42 19.17 5.22 -10.46
N ASN A 43 20.42 5.03 -9.98
CA ASN A 43 20.63 4.75 -8.56
C ASN A 43 20.27 5.93 -7.66
N LYS A 44 20.60 7.15 -8.06
CA LYS A 44 20.29 8.38 -7.31
C LYS A 44 18.78 8.61 -7.18
N LEU A 45 18.01 8.36 -8.24
CA LEU A 45 16.59 8.63 -8.26
C LEU A 45 15.75 7.46 -7.74
N PHE A 46 16.10 6.24 -8.09
CA PHE A 46 15.28 5.05 -7.85
C PHE A 46 15.93 4.00 -6.96
N LEU A 47 17.13 4.29 -6.39
CA LEU A 47 17.83 3.40 -5.46
C LEU A 47 18.12 2.01 -6.09
N PHE A 48 18.52 1.99 -7.36
CA PHE A 48 18.72 0.76 -8.12
C PHE A 48 19.63 -0.25 -7.41
N LYS A 49 20.64 0.24 -6.68
CA LYS A 49 21.53 -0.58 -5.87
C LYS A 49 20.79 -1.49 -4.89
N ASP A 50 19.70 -1.02 -4.29
CA ASP A 50 18.98 -1.75 -3.24
C ASP A 50 18.22 -2.97 -3.80
N TYR A 51 18.01 -3.00 -5.11
CA TYR A 51 17.37 -4.10 -5.83
C TYR A 51 18.37 -5.10 -6.41
N VAL A 52 19.66 -4.77 -6.46
CA VAL A 52 20.70 -5.69 -6.94
C VAL A 52 21.07 -6.64 -5.80
N VAL A 53 20.66 -7.91 -5.95
CA VAL A 53 20.82 -8.94 -4.90
C VAL A 53 22.16 -9.69 -5.01
N SER A 54 22.81 -9.65 -6.17
CA SER A 54 24.15 -10.22 -6.39
C SER A 54 24.88 -9.46 -7.49
N GLY A 55 26.21 -9.33 -7.35
CA GLY A 55 27.04 -8.50 -8.22
C GLY A 55 27.11 -7.03 -7.77
N ASP A 56 27.69 -6.18 -8.61
CA ASP A 56 27.75 -4.74 -8.38
C ASP A 56 27.03 -4.00 -9.51
N TYR A 57 26.09 -3.11 -9.15
CA TYR A 57 25.35 -2.30 -10.13
C TYR A 57 26.27 -1.38 -10.95
N MET A 58 27.42 -0.95 -10.38
CA MET A 58 28.41 -0.11 -11.07
C MET A 58 29.13 -0.85 -12.20
N ASP A 59 29.14 -2.18 -12.20
CA ASP A 59 29.74 -2.97 -13.28
C ASP A 59 29.05 -2.75 -14.62
N LEU A 60 27.78 -2.34 -14.64
CA LEU A 60 27.10 -1.91 -15.87
C LEU A 60 27.76 -0.68 -16.53
N LYS A 61 28.35 0.20 -15.73
CA LYS A 61 29.08 1.37 -16.22
C LYS A 61 30.51 1.05 -16.58
N ASN A 62 31.16 0.20 -15.76
CA ASN A 62 32.60 -0.06 -15.83
C ASN A 62 32.96 -1.16 -16.85
N ILE A 63 32.08 -2.13 -17.06
CA ILE A 63 32.31 -3.27 -17.95
C ILE A 63 31.45 -3.09 -19.22
N PRO A 64 32.06 -2.92 -20.38
CA PRO A 64 31.31 -2.82 -21.64
C PRO A 64 30.60 -4.14 -21.97
N ASN A 65 29.47 -4.05 -22.66
CA ASN A 65 28.64 -5.21 -23.03
C ASN A 65 28.30 -6.09 -21.81
N SER A 66 27.91 -5.46 -20.71
CA SER A 66 27.48 -6.12 -19.48
C SER A 66 25.96 -6.01 -19.29
N ILE A 67 25.40 -6.96 -18.54
CA ILE A 67 23.97 -7.04 -18.23
C ILE A 67 23.75 -7.48 -16.79
N ILE A 68 22.75 -6.86 -16.15
CA ILE A 68 22.16 -7.34 -14.89
C ILE A 68 20.80 -7.95 -15.24
N LEU A 69 20.62 -9.21 -14.88
CA LEU A 69 19.40 -9.97 -15.17
C LEU A 69 18.42 -9.91 -13.99
N GLY A 70 17.14 -9.94 -14.28
CA GLY A 70 16.14 -10.28 -13.27
C GLY A 70 16.44 -11.66 -12.69
N LYS A 71 16.29 -11.81 -11.37
CA LYS A 71 16.57 -13.09 -10.70
C LYS A 71 15.82 -14.25 -11.34
N GLY A 72 14.54 -14.02 -11.72
CA GLY A 72 13.75 -15.03 -12.39
C GLY A 72 14.21 -15.37 -13.82
N VAL A 73 14.82 -14.42 -14.55
CA VAL A 73 15.46 -14.68 -15.85
C VAL A 73 16.71 -15.54 -15.64
N ALA A 74 17.58 -15.15 -14.70
CA ALA A 74 18.82 -15.89 -14.42
C ALA A 74 18.53 -17.33 -13.97
N ASP A 75 17.55 -17.54 -13.10
CA ASP A 75 17.16 -18.85 -12.60
C ASP A 75 16.58 -19.75 -13.70
N LYS A 76 15.77 -19.21 -14.62
CA LYS A 76 15.20 -19.96 -15.76
C LYS A 76 16.25 -20.35 -16.78
N MET A 77 17.22 -19.47 -17.00
CA MET A 77 18.29 -19.70 -17.96
C MET A 77 19.49 -20.45 -17.36
N LEU A 78 19.48 -20.70 -16.03
CA LEU A 78 20.54 -21.36 -15.29
C LEU A 78 21.91 -20.68 -15.46
N VAL A 79 21.91 -19.34 -15.57
CA VAL A 79 23.14 -18.56 -15.73
C VAL A 79 23.62 -17.97 -14.41
N GLN A 80 24.93 -17.83 -14.30
CA GLN A 80 25.62 -17.27 -13.15
C GLN A 80 26.37 -15.99 -13.52
N ILE A 81 26.79 -15.23 -12.50
CA ILE A 81 27.64 -14.06 -12.71
C ILE A 81 28.94 -14.49 -13.36
N GLY A 82 29.31 -13.80 -14.44
CA GLY A 82 30.46 -14.10 -15.25
C GLY A 82 30.16 -14.81 -16.57
N ASP A 83 29.01 -15.45 -16.68
CA ASP A 83 28.58 -16.13 -17.90
C ASP A 83 28.29 -15.13 -19.03
N MET A 84 28.44 -15.64 -20.28
CA MET A 84 28.08 -14.89 -21.47
C MET A 84 26.70 -15.35 -21.98
N ILE A 85 25.82 -14.42 -22.21
CA ILE A 85 24.52 -14.72 -22.82
C ILE A 85 24.40 -14.03 -24.17
N GLN A 86 23.70 -14.67 -25.10
CA GLN A 86 23.36 -14.06 -26.38
C GLN A 86 22.01 -13.37 -26.27
N VAL A 87 21.98 -12.11 -26.67
CA VAL A 87 20.76 -11.31 -26.70
C VAL A 87 20.48 -10.95 -28.14
N THR A 88 19.28 -11.29 -28.60
CA THR A 88 18.81 -10.98 -29.96
C THR A 88 17.74 -9.91 -29.88
N THR A 89 17.93 -8.82 -30.60
CA THR A 89 16.95 -7.73 -30.69
C THR A 89 15.79 -8.12 -31.61
N SER A 90 14.70 -7.36 -31.55
CA SER A 90 13.57 -7.51 -32.48
C SER A 90 13.93 -7.29 -33.95
N ARG A 91 15.07 -6.65 -34.23
CA ARG A 91 15.61 -6.45 -35.57
C ARG A 91 16.52 -7.60 -36.05
N GLY A 92 16.73 -8.63 -35.19
CA GLY A 92 17.59 -9.78 -35.49
C GLY A 92 19.08 -9.57 -35.21
N GLU A 93 19.48 -8.42 -34.67
CA GLU A 93 20.83 -8.15 -34.22
C GLU A 93 21.17 -9.01 -33.01
N GLN A 94 22.32 -9.70 -33.04
CA GLN A 94 22.79 -10.60 -31.99
C GLN A 94 23.99 -10.00 -31.29
N VAL A 95 23.92 -9.86 -29.98
CA VAL A 95 25.00 -9.31 -29.15
C VAL A 95 25.27 -10.25 -27.98
N GLN A 96 26.54 -10.52 -27.70
CA GLN A 96 26.93 -11.23 -26.49
C GLN A 96 27.15 -10.26 -25.35
N LEU A 97 26.47 -10.52 -24.22
CA LEU A 97 26.55 -9.72 -23.02
C LEU A 97 27.04 -10.57 -21.84
N LYS A 98 27.93 -9.98 -21.03
CA LYS A 98 28.43 -10.61 -19.81
C LYS A 98 27.49 -10.35 -18.65
N VAL A 99 27.07 -11.39 -17.97
CA VAL A 99 26.24 -11.26 -16.74
C VAL A 99 27.13 -10.76 -15.61
N VAL A 100 26.82 -9.58 -15.06
CA VAL A 100 27.59 -8.96 -13.96
C VAL A 100 26.82 -8.87 -12.66
N GLY A 101 25.53 -9.19 -12.68
CA GLY A 101 24.71 -9.20 -11.48
C GLY A 101 23.29 -9.67 -11.73
N ASN A 102 22.56 -9.85 -10.63
CA ASN A 102 21.13 -10.13 -10.67
C ASN A 102 20.39 -9.11 -9.80
N PHE A 103 19.24 -8.65 -10.28
CA PHE A 103 18.33 -7.81 -9.49
C PHE A 103 17.04 -8.55 -9.15
N GLN A 104 16.37 -8.09 -8.11
CA GLN A 104 15.07 -8.59 -7.67
C GLN A 104 14.20 -7.43 -7.20
N SER A 105 13.11 -7.16 -7.94
CA SER A 105 12.15 -6.11 -7.61
C SER A 105 11.10 -6.56 -6.58
N GLY A 106 10.87 -7.89 -6.52
CA GLY A 106 9.81 -8.51 -5.75
C GLY A 106 8.50 -8.70 -6.52
N ILE A 107 8.42 -8.19 -7.73
CA ILE A 107 7.30 -8.45 -8.65
C ILE A 107 7.74 -9.57 -9.58
N ARG A 108 7.16 -10.76 -9.40
CA ARG A 108 7.58 -11.98 -10.12
C ARG A 108 7.56 -11.81 -11.64
N GLU A 109 6.53 -11.18 -12.18
CA GLU A 109 6.38 -10.95 -13.63
C GLU A 109 7.53 -10.07 -14.15
N PHE A 110 7.89 -9.04 -13.40
CA PHE A 110 8.98 -8.13 -13.72
C PHE A 110 10.34 -8.83 -13.60
N ASP A 111 10.58 -9.54 -12.51
CA ASP A 111 11.85 -10.28 -12.27
C ASP A 111 12.07 -11.41 -13.27
N ASN A 112 11.01 -11.92 -13.91
CA ASN A 112 11.04 -12.97 -14.91
C ASN A 112 11.26 -12.49 -16.36
N ALA A 113 11.20 -11.18 -16.61
CA ALA A 113 11.27 -10.62 -17.96
C ALA A 113 12.29 -9.49 -18.11
N GLN A 114 12.54 -8.73 -17.04
CA GLN A 114 13.34 -7.51 -17.10
C GLN A 114 14.83 -7.76 -16.94
N SER A 115 15.64 -6.97 -17.66
CA SER A 115 17.10 -6.86 -17.49
C SER A 115 17.57 -5.43 -17.69
N TYR A 116 18.79 -5.15 -17.23
CA TYR A 116 19.39 -3.82 -17.32
C TYR A 116 20.76 -3.86 -17.96
N CYS A 117 21.04 -2.90 -18.82
CA CYS A 117 22.36 -2.65 -19.41
C CYS A 117 22.70 -1.16 -19.28
N SER A 118 23.95 -0.80 -19.57
CA SER A 118 24.26 0.63 -19.75
C SER A 118 23.57 1.17 -21.00
N MET A 119 23.22 2.45 -20.96
CA MET A 119 22.62 3.13 -22.12
C MET A 119 23.43 2.96 -23.40
N LYS A 120 24.76 3.10 -23.30
CA LYS A 120 25.67 2.93 -24.43
C LYS A 120 25.61 1.53 -25.04
N THR A 121 25.55 0.48 -24.20
CA THR A 121 25.44 -0.90 -24.66
C THR A 121 24.12 -1.11 -25.41
N THR A 122 23.01 -0.59 -24.89
CA THR A 122 21.69 -0.75 -25.49
C THR A 122 21.57 0.05 -26.80
N GLN A 123 22.08 1.29 -26.85
CA GLN A 123 22.12 2.07 -28.09
C GLN A 123 22.90 1.35 -29.19
N LYS A 124 24.09 0.82 -28.87
CA LYS A 124 24.91 0.04 -29.81
C LYS A 124 24.19 -1.22 -30.28
N MET A 125 23.54 -1.94 -29.37
CA MET A 125 22.79 -3.16 -29.66
C MET A 125 21.59 -2.91 -30.59
N LEU A 126 20.95 -1.75 -30.46
CA LEU A 126 19.82 -1.36 -31.32
C LEU A 126 20.23 -0.66 -32.62
N GLY A 127 21.51 -0.36 -32.80
CA GLY A 127 22.02 0.39 -33.94
C GLY A 127 21.57 1.87 -33.94
N GLU A 128 21.30 2.42 -32.74
CA GLU A 128 20.77 3.77 -32.58
C GLU A 128 21.86 4.77 -32.19
N SER A 129 21.56 6.05 -32.38
CA SER A 129 22.47 7.14 -32.03
C SER A 129 22.65 7.29 -30.52
N SER A 130 23.74 7.94 -30.09
CA SER A 130 24.04 8.19 -28.66
C SER A 130 23.01 9.09 -27.94
N ASN A 131 22.14 9.78 -28.69
CA ASN A 131 21.07 10.63 -28.12
C ASN A 131 19.71 9.94 -28.14
N PHE A 132 19.61 8.73 -28.64
CA PHE A 132 18.37 7.99 -28.72
C PHE A 132 17.92 7.54 -27.32
N VAL A 133 16.66 7.79 -26.99
CA VAL A 133 15.97 7.31 -25.79
C VAL A 133 14.53 6.95 -26.17
N THR A 134 13.96 5.95 -25.54
CA THR A 134 12.56 5.55 -25.76
C THR A 134 11.62 6.19 -24.78
N ASP A 135 12.06 6.38 -23.55
CA ASP A 135 11.27 6.93 -22.47
C ASP A 135 12.12 7.74 -21.49
N ILE A 136 11.45 8.62 -20.76
CA ILE A 136 12.09 9.49 -19.77
C ILE A 136 11.33 9.31 -18.45
N GLN A 137 12.02 8.77 -17.46
CA GLN A 137 11.47 8.64 -16.12
C GLN A 137 11.67 9.94 -15.35
N ILE A 138 10.60 10.46 -14.76
CA ILE A 138 10.61 11.72 -14.03
C ILE A 138 10.20 11.46 -12.58
N LYS A 139 11.06 11.80 -11.64
CA LYS A 139 10.73 11.76 -10.22
C LYS A 139 10.30 13.13 -9.75
N ILE A 140 9.11 13.23 -9.19
CA ILE A 140 8.52 14.47 -8.68
C ILE A 140 8.48 14.50 -7.16
N LYS A 141 8.38 15.71 -6.57
CA LYS A 141 8.39 15.93 -5.13
C LYS A 141 7.12 15.41 -4.46
N ASP A 142 5.96 15.66 -5.08
CA ASP A 142 4.66 15.24 -4.56
C ASP A 142 3.99 14.28 -5.52
N ILE A 143 3.92 13.00 -5.11
CA ILE A 143 3.33 11.93 -5.91
C ILE A 143 1.83 12.14 -6.15
N LEU A 144 1.12 12.85 -5.27
CA LEU A 144 -0.30 13.13 -5.44
C LEU A 144 -0.57 14.12 -6.57
N SER A 145 0.42 14.94 -6.93
CA SER A 145 0.34 15.86 -8.06
C SER A 145 0.69 15.22 -9.41
N ALA A 146 1.12 13.94 -9.43
CA ALA A 146 1.59 13.28 -10.65
C ALA A 146 0.58 13.30 -11.81
N PRO A 147 -0.74 13.08 -11.61
CA PRO A 147 -1.70 13.15 -12.72
C PRO A 147 -1.83 14.55 -13.34
N ALA A 148 -1.69 15.60 -12.52
CA ALA A 148 -1.73 16.97 -13.01
C ALA A 148 -0.45 17.31 -13.79
N VAL A 149 0.71 16.92 -13.25
CA VAL A 149 2.02 17.12 -13.88
C VAL A 149 2.12 16.36 -15.22
N ALA A 150 1.62 15.14 -15.27
CA ALA A 150 1.60 14.35 -16.51
C ALA A 150 0.79 15.06 -17.60
N LYS A 151 -0.40 15.56 -17.30
CA LYS A 151 -1.23 16.33 -18.23
C LYS A 151 -0.56 17.63 -18.70
N ASP A 152 0.18 18.30 -17.81
CA ASP A 152 0.93 19.50 -18.17
C ASP A 152 2.04 19.16 -19.18
N TYR A 153 2.77 18.07 -18.94
CA TYR A 153 3.86 17.62 -19.82
C TYR A 153 3.36 17.06 -21.15
N GLU A 154 2.24 16.34 -21.14
CA GLU A 154 1.57 15.89 -22.37
C GLU A 154 1.26 17.07 -23.31
N LYS A 155 0.73 18.16 -22.75
CA LYS A 155 0.42 19.39 -23.53
C LYS A 155 1.68 20.15 -23.93
N LEU A 156 2.70 20.20 -23.06
CA LEU A 156 3.90 21.00 -23.29
C LEU A 156 4.82 20.39 -24.34
N PHE A 157 4.92 19.05 -24.33
CA PHE A 157 5.86 18.33 -25.19
C PHE A 157 5.19 17.59 -26.34
N GLU A 158 3.85 17.56 -26.38
CA GLU A 158 3.06 16.79 -27.36
C GLU A 158 3.46 15.30 -27.40
N LEU A 159 3.79 14.74 -26.23
CA LEU A 159 4.19 13.35 -26.01
C LEU A 159 3.30 12.72 -24.96
N ASP A 160 3.09 11.40 -25.07
CA ASP A 160 2.37 10.66 -24.04
C ASP A 160 3.10 10.76 -22.70
N ALA A 161 2.40 11.21 -21.67
CA ALA A 161 2.90 11.28 -20.30
C ALA A 161 1.98 10.50 -19.37
N VAL A 162 2.48 9.38 -18.83
CA VAL A 162 1.71 8.49 -17.96
C VAL A 162 2.15 8.70 -16.51
N ASP A 163 1.22 9.06 -15.65
CA ASP A 163 1.49 9.16 -14.22
C ASP A 163 1.52 7.79 -13.54
N ILE A 164 2.15 7.73 -12.37
CA ILE A 164 2.33 6.46 -11.63
C ILE A 164 1.02 5.84 -11.18
N GLN A 165 -0.02 6.64 -10.87
CA GLN A 165 -1.33 6.13 -10.49
C GLN A 165 -2.01 5.44 -11.67
N THR A 166 -1.96 6.07 -12.84
CA THR A 166 -2.50 5.49 -14.09
C THR A 166 -1.70 4.25 -14.51
N ALA A 167 -0.37 4.30 -14.45
CA ALA A 167 0.50 3.15 -14.75
C ALA A 167 0.22 1.96 -13.84
N ASN A 168 -0.12 2.21 -12.58
CA ASN A 168 -0.41 1.19 -11.57
C ASN A 168 -1.91 1.02 -11.28
N ALA A 169 -2.80 1.39 -12.18
CA ALA A 169 -4.25 1.38 -11.95
C ALA A 169 -4.81 0.02 -11.47
N GLN A 170 -4.21 -1.08 -11.90
CA GLN A 170 -4.61 -2.42 -11.41
C GLN A 170 -4.27 -2.62 -9.94
N PHE A 171 -3.11 -2.16 -9.47
CA PHE A 171 -2.71 -2.21 -8.06
C PHE A 171 -3.55 -1.24 -7.21
N GLU A 172 -3.84 -0.06 -7.73
CA GLU A 172 -4.75 0.93 -7.12
C GLU A 172 -6.14 0.34 -6.92
N THR A 173 -6.71 -0.29 -7.94
CA THR A 173 -8.03 -0.95 -7.86
C THR A 173 -8.03 -2.06 -6.82
N GLY A 174 -6.99 -2.92 -6.79
CA GLY A 174 -6.85 -3.97 -5.78
C GLY A 174 -6.73 -3.42 -4.36
N SER A 175 -5.99 -2.32 -4.18
CA SER A 175 -5.86 -1.62 -2.90
C SER A 175 -7.19 -1.01 -2.45
N PHE A 176 -7.94 -0.39 -3.35
CA PHE A 176 -9.27 0.16 -3.07
C PHE A 176 -10.26 -0.93 -2.62
N VAL A 177 -10.34 -2.04 -3.35
CA VAL A 177 -11.22 -3.18 -2.98
C VAL A 177 -10.87 -3.72 -1.60
N ARG A 178 -9.58 -3.92 -1.30
CA ARG A 178 -9.12 -4.36 0.04
C ARG A 178 -9.52 -3.38 1.13
N THR A 179 -9.38 -2.09 0.88
CA THR A 179 -9.76 -1.02 1.82
C THR A 179 -11.27 -1.05 2.05
N LEU A 180 -12.08 -1.17 1.00
CA LEU A 180 -13.53 -1.29 1.09
C LEU A 180 -13.97 -2.49 1.94
N ILE A 181 -13.37 -3.66 1.70
CA ILE A 181 -13.62 -4.88 2.50
C ILE A 181 -13.26 -4.65 3.98
N SER A 182 -12.12 -4.01 4.25
CA SER A 182 -11.69 -3.72 5.63
C SER A 182 -12.67 -2.81 6.36
N TYR A 183 -13.17 -1.77 5.72
CA TYR A 183 -14.22 -0.91 6.29
C TYR A 183 -15.54 -1.65 6.47
N ALA A 184 -15.96 -2.46 5.50
CA ALA A 184 -17.18 -3.24 5.62
C ALA A 184 -17.13 -4.20 6.80
N VAL A 185 -16.03 -4.92 6.97
CA VAL A 185 -15.81 -5.82 8.13
C VAL A 185 -15.80 -5.03 9.44
N GLY A 186 -15.06 -3.91 9.49
CA GLY A 186 -15.01 -3.06 10.68
C GLY A 186 -16.40 -2.53 11.10
N ILE A 187 -17.17 -2.01 10.16
CA ILE A 187 -18.54 -1.53 10.41
C ILE A 187 -19.43 -2.69 10.89
N THR A 188 -19.34 -3.87 10.26
CA THR A 188 -20.14 -5.03 10.65
C THR A 188 -19.81 -5.45 12.08
N LEU A 189 -18.53 -5.52 12.47
CA LEU A 189 -18.11 -5.84 13.83
C LEU A 189 -18.64 -4.80 14.85
N LEU A 190 -18.60 -3.51 14.51
CA LEU A 190 -19.14 -2.47 15.38
C LEU A 190 -20.66 -2.56 15.53
N ILE A 191 -21.39 -2.91 14.48
CA ILE A 191 -22.84 -3.17 14.56
C ILE A 191 -23.12 -4.33 15.50
N VAL A 192 -22.40 -5.45 15.36
CA VAL A 192 -22.54 -6.63 16.23
C VAL A 192 -22.22 -6.27 17.69
N ALA A 193 -21.16 -5.52 17.95
CA ALA A 193 -20.82 -5.02 19.26
C ALA A 193 -21.92 -4.10 19.83
N GLY A 194 -22.50 -3.23 18.99
CA GLY A 194 -23.62 -2.38 19.34
C GLY A 194 -24.87 -3.17 19.79
N PHE A 195 -25.18 -4.26 19.09
CA PHE A 195 -26.26 -5.18 19.53
C PHE A 195 -25.95 -5.85 20.86
N GLY A 196 -24.69 -6.23 21.10
CA GLY A 196 -24.26 -6.77 22.40
C GLY A 196 -24.51 -5.77 23.53
N ILE A 197 -24.10 -4.52 23.38
CA ILE A 197 -24.32 -3.44 24.36
C ILE A 197 -25.83 -3.17 24.54
N TYR A 198 -26.58 -3.12 23.45
CA TYR A 198 -28.03 -2.96 23.50
C TYR A 198 -28.70 -4.04 24.33
N ASN A 199 -28.35 -5.31 24.12
CA ASN A 199 -28.92 -6.44 24.85
C ASN A 199 -28.57 -6.40 26.34
N ILE A 200 -27.31 -6.12 26.68
CA ILE A 200 -26.85 -6.01 28.07
C ILE A 200 -27.57 -4.85 28.78
N LEU A 201 -27.68 -3.67 28.18
CA LEU A 201 -28.37 -2.56 28.74
C LEU A 201 -29.90 -2.81 28.91
N ASN A 202 -30.47 -3.49 27.93
CA ASN A 202 -31.89 -3.85 27.98
C ASN A 202 -32.16 -4.84 29.14
N MET A 203 -31.31 -5.84 29.32
CA MET A 203 -31.36 -6.78 30.44
C MET A 203 -31.19 -6.05 31.78
N MET A 204 -30.19 -5.19 31.89
CA MET A 204 -29.96 -4.36 33.09
C MET A 204 -31.17 -3.50 33.46
N ILE A 205 -31.86 -2.92 32.48
CA ILE A 205 -33.07 -2.13 32.71
C ILE A 205 -34.18 -3.02 33.29
N TYR A 206 -34.37 -4.25 32.77
CA TYR A 206 -35.37 -5.16 33.31
C TYR A 206 -35.04 -5.59 34.74
N GLU A 207 -33.77 -5.89 35.05
CA GLU A 207 -33.34 -6.26 36.43
C GLU A 207 -33.50 -5.08 37.42
N LYS A 208 -33.34 -3.85 36.94
CA LYS A 208 -33.44 -2.65 37.78
C LYS A 208 -34.80 -1.94 37.71
N MET A 209 -35.83 -2.62 37.19
CA MET A 209 -37.13 -2.03 36.92
C MET A 209 -37.79 -1.51 38.21
N ASP A 210 -37.72 -2.26 39.32
CA ASP A 210 -38.24 -1.85 40.62
C ASP A 210 -37.49 -0.60 41.16
N SER A 211 -36.16 -0.62 41.04
CA SER A 211 -35.33 0.54 41.45
C SER A 211 -35.64 1.79 40.64
N ILE A 212 -35.91 1.65 39.34
CA ILE A 212 -36.32 2.75 38.46
C ILE A 212 -37.71 3.30 38.87
N ALA A 213 -38.64 2.39 39.20
CA ALA A 213 -39.97 2.77 39.64
C ALA A 213 -39.94 3.55 40.98
N ILE A 214 -39.14 3.09 41.96
CA ILE A 214 -38.93 3.80 43.23
C ILE A 214 -38.30 5.17 42.99
N LEU A 215 -37.25 5.24 42.15
CA LEU A 215 -36.55 6.47 41.80
C LEU A 215 -37.54 7.51 41.21
N LYS A 216 -38.43 7.07 40.32
CA LYS A 216 -39.45 7.93 39.71
C LYS A 216 -40.55 8.33 40.72
N ALA A 217 -40.91 7.42 41.64
CA ALA A 217 -41.88 7.73 42.71
C ALA A 217 -41.34 8.76 43.72
N THR A 218 -40.01 8.83 43.91
CA THR A 218 -39.34 9.84 44.74
C THR A 218 -39.12 11.18 44.02
N GLY A 219 -39.61 11.34 42.77
CA GLY A 219 -39.61 12.61 42.05
C GLY A 219 -38.64 12.76 40.91
N PHE A 220 -37.84 11.73 40.59
CA PHE A 220 -36.96 11.77 39.39
C PHE A 220 -37.78 11.71 38.11
N SER A 221 -37.41 12.55 37.15
CA SER A 221 -38.06 12.56 35.85
C SER A 221 -37.60 11.41 34.93
N GLY A 222 -38.40 11.07 33.93
CA GLY A 222 -37.98 10.13 32.92
C GLY A 222 -36.69 10.55 32.15
N LYS A 223 -36.41 11.88 32.14
CA LYS A 223 -35.16 12.41 31.53
C LYS A 223 -33.94 12.02 32.38
N ASP A 224 -34.07 12.07 33.70
CA ASP A 224 -32.99 11.71 34.62
C ASP A 224 -32.63 10.21 34.48
N VAL A 225 -33.68 9.34 34.46
CA VAL A 225 -33.50 7.92 34.22
C VAL A 225 -32.82 7.66 32.87
N LYS A 226 -33.28 8.34 31.81
CA LYS A 226 -32.61 8.23 30.49
C LYS A 226 -31.16 8.65 30.54
N LEU A 227 -30.86 9.75 31.25
CA LEU A 227 -29.47 10.25 31.36
C LEU A 227 -28.58 9.22 32.07
N ILE A 228 -29.04 8.58 33.14
CA ILE A 228 -28.29 7.53 33.86
C ILE A 228 -27.86 6.42 32.91
N PHE A 229 -28.80 5.81 32.17
CA PHE A 229 -28.47 4.69 31.28
C PHE A 229 -27.66 5.11 30.06
N THR A 230 -27.88 6.32 29.52
CA THR A 230 -27.07 6.86 28.44
C THR A 230 -25.66 7.14 28.92
N THR A 231 -25.46 7.63 30.15
CA THR A 231 -24.12 7.83 30.74
C THR A 231 -23.39 6.50 30.93
N ILE A 232 -24.08 5.47 31.42
CA ILE A 232 -23.51 4.12 31.56
C ILE A 232 -23.02 3.61 30.19
N ALA A 233 -23.88 3.70 29.16
CA ALA A 233 -23.51 3.30 27.81
C ALA A 233 -22.28 4.09 27.27
N SER A 234 -22.29 5.41 27.45
CA SER A 234 -21.19 6.28 27.01
C SER A 234 -19.89 5.98 27.76
N THR A 235 -19.97 5.70 29.07
CA THR A 235 -18.79 5.31 29.87
C THR A 235 -18.20 4.00 29.36
N ILE A 236 -19.04 2.99 29.09
CA ILE A 236 -18.61 1.71 28.49
C ILE A 236 -17.95 1.98 27.13
N GLY A 237 -18.53 2.86 26.30
CA GLY A 237 -17.98 3.22 25.01
C GLY A 237 -16.63 3.92 25.08
N ILE A 238 -16.47 4.86 26.02
CA ILE A 238 -15.21 5.58 26.20
C ILE A 238 -14.13 4.64 26.72
N VAL A 239 -14.41 3.91 27.80
CA VAL A 239 -13.43 3.01 28.42
C VAL A 239 -13.09 1.87 27.46
N GLY A 240 -14.09 1.20 26.88
CA GLY A 240 -13.88 0.13 25.90
C GLY A 240 -13.19 0.61 24.64
N GLY A 241 -13.53 1.79 24.15
CA GLY A 241 -12.88 2.42 22.99
C GLY A 241 -11.41 2.74 23.25
N LEU A 242 -11.06 3.29 24.43
CA LEU A 242 -9.66 3.55 24.80
C LEU A 242 -8.85 2.25 24.91
N PHE A 243 -9.41 1.22 25.58
CA PHE A 243 -8.77 -0.09 25.62
C PHE A 243 -8.63 -0.69 24.23
N GLY A 244 -9.63 -0.61 23.38
CA GLY A 244 -9.59 -1.10 22.00
C GLY A 244 -8.51 -0.42 21.18
N LEU A 245 -8.37 0.90 21.28
CA LEU A 245 -7.30 1.66 20.60
C LEU A 245 -5.91 1.28 21.13
N PHE A 246 -5.76 1.13 22.45
CA PHE A 246 -4.50 0.72 23.06
C PHE A 246 -4.09 -0.69 22.62
N PHE A 247 -5.00 -1.66 22.67
CA PHE A 247 -4.74 -3.01 22.19
C PHE A 247 -4.49 -3.05 20.68
N GLY A 248 -5.23 -2.26 19.91
CA GLY A 248 -5.02 -2.13 18.46
C GLY A 248 -3.63 -1.62 18.11
N LEU A 249 -3.18 -0.56 18.78
CA LEU A 249 -1.81 -0.04 18.66
C LEU A 249 -0.76 -1.07 19.08
N GLY A 250 -0.97 -1.74 20.23
CA GLY A 250 -0.06 -2.76 20.75
C GLY A 250 0.08 -3.95 19.79
N LEU A 251 -1.03 -4.45 19.24
CA LEU A 251 -1.01 -5.52 18.25
C LEU A 251 -0.33 -5.09 16.95
N SER A 252 -0.58 -3.87 16.48
CA SER A 252 0.10 -3.33 15.30
C SER A 252 1.61 -3.26 15.52
N ALA A 253 2.05 -2.78 16.68
CA ALA A 253 3.47 -2.72 17.03
C ALA A 253 4.11 -4.12 17.16
N LEU A 254 3.38 -5.11 17.67
CA LEU A 254 3.86 -6.49 17.73
C LEU A 254 4.01 -7.11 16.33
N ILE A 255 3.08 -6.84 15.42
CA ILE A 255 3.15 -7.31 14.03
C ILE A 255 4.32 -6.65 13.29
N ASP A 256 4.58 -5.37 13.54
CA ASP A 256 5.71 -4.64 12.93
C ASP A 256 7.08 -5.23 13.33
N LEU A 257 7.16 -5.89 14.49
CA LEU A 257 8.38 -6.58 14.93
C LEU A 257 8.61 -7.92 14.21
N ILE A 258 7.62 -8.45 13.50
CA ILE A 258 7.75 -9.71 12.78
C ILE A 258 8.65 -9.52 11.57
N PRO A 259 9.79 -10.24 11.46
CA PRO A 259 10.64 -10.14 10.29
C PRO A 259 9.91 -10.63 9.05
N PHE A 260 9.81 -9.78 8.05
CA PHE A 260 9.16 -10.08 6.77
C PHE A 260 10.22 -10.47 5.74
N ASN A 261 10.86 -11.63 5.96
CA ASN A 261 11.88 -12.17 5.05
C ASN A 261 11.20 -12.88 3.88
N THR A 262 10.65 -12.12 2.95
CA THR A 262 10.09 -12.68 1.72
C THR A 262 11.10 -12.52 0.61
N PRO A 263 11.53 -13.61 -0.07
CA PRO A 263 12.44 -13.50 -1.21
C PRO A 263 11.94 -12.57 -2.31
N SER A 264 10.64 -12.30 -2.32
CA SER A 264 9.98 -11.41 -3.28
C SER A 264 10.15 -9.92 -2.98
N LEU A 265 10.48 -9.52 -1.75
CA LEU A 265 10.61 -8.11 -1.34
C LEU A 265 11.85 -7.94 -0.44
N PRO A 266 13.07 -8.04 -1.00
CA PRO A 266 14.31 -8.01 -0.21
C PRO A 266 14.55 -6.66 0.48
N ALA A 267 13.97 -5.58 -0.02
CA ALA A 267 14.06 -4.26 0.58
C ALA A 267 13.17 -4.07 1.82
N VAL A 268 12.18 -4.96 2.05
CA VAL A 268 11.23 -4.86 3.17
C VAL A 268 11.67 -5.81 4.28
N LYS A 269 12.22 -5.27 5.37
CA LYS A 269 12.77 -6.05 6.50
C LYS A 269 11.72 -6.46 7.52
N THR A 270 10.67 -5.67 7.70
CA THR A 270 9.57 -5.91 8.64
C THR A 270 8.23 -5.82 7.93
N TYR A 271 7.16 -6.32 8.56
CA TYR A 271 5.82 -6.25 7.98
C TYR A 271 5.41 -4.77 7.86
N PRO A 272 5.09 -4.25 6.64
CA PRO A 272 4.83 -2.83 6.44
C PRO A 272 3.49 -2.42 7.07
N ILE A 273 3.53 -1.73 8.20
CA ILE A 273 2.35 -1.19 8.87
C ILE A 273 2.33 0.33 8.69
N TYR A 274 1.18 0.85 8.30
CA TYR A 274 0.96 2.28 8.14
C TYR A 274 0.24 2.87 9.35
N TYR A 275 0.99 3.63 10.18
CA TYR A 275 0.50 4.25 11.41
C TYR A 275 -0.10 5.65 11.17
N ASP A 276 -1.14 5.76 10.31
CA ASP A 276 -1.81 7.06 10.15
C ASP A 276 -2.82 7.28 11.30
N PRO A 277 -2.68 8.36 12.09
CA PRO A 277 -3.61 8.71 13.17
C PRO A 277 -5.08 8.79 12.76
N LYS A 278 -5.34 9.03 11.46
CA LYS A 278 -6.70 9.10 10.91
C LYS A 278 -7.48 7.80 11.12
N PHE A 279 -6.84 6.63 10.97
CA PHE A 279 -7.51 5.34 11.16
C PHE A 279 -7.94 5.13 12.59
N TYR A 280 -7.10 5.51 13.55
CA TYR A 280 -7.41 5.45 14.98
C TYR A 280 -8.51 6.43 15.36
N ALA A 281 -8.51 7.64 14.82
CA ALA A 281 -9.55 8.62 15.01
C ALA A 281 -10.90 8.13 14.46
N ILE A 282 -10.92 7.59 13.25
CA ILE A 282 -12.13 7.01 12.64
C ILE A 282 -12.68 5.88 13.52
N GLY A 283 -11.82 4.92 13.93
CA GLY A 283 -12.23 3.82 14.80
C GLY A 283 -12.80 4.29 16.14
N GLY A 284 -12.17 5.27 16.78
CA GLY A 284 -12.62 5.88 18.02
C GLY A 284 -13.98 6.58 17.89
N ILE A 285 -14.16 7.41 16.85
CA ILE A 285 -15.42 8.11 16.61
C ILE A 285 -16.55 7.10 16.33
N PHE A 286 -16.30 6.10 15.48
CA PHE A 286 -17.29 5.06 15.20
C PHE A 286 -17.65 4.24 16.43
N SER A 287 -16.69 3.89 17.28
CA SER A 287 -16.95 3.21 18.55
C SER A 287 -17.87 4.02 19.45
N LEU A 288 -17.58 5.31 19.63
CA LEU A 288 -18.41 6.21 20.43
C LEU A 288 -19.83 6.38 19.89
N LEU A 289 -19.97 6.54 18.58
CA LEU A 289 -21.27 6.62 17.93
C LEU A 289 -22.07 5.34 18.12
N THR A 290 -21.47 4.19 17.88
CA THR A 290 -22.11 2.88 18.00
C THR A 290 -22.61 2.64 19.43
N THR A 291 -21.77 2.92 20.44
CA THR A 291 -22.15 2.75 21.84
C THR A 291 -23.21 3.75 22.30
N TYR A 292 -23.13 4.98 21.83
CA TYR A 292 -24.16 5.98 22.10
C TYR A 292 -25.53 5.55 21.56
N PHE A 293 -25.60 5.14 20.29
CA PHE A 293 -26.87 4.70 19.70
C PHE A 293 -27.37 3.39 20.34
N ALA A 294 -26.47 2.44 20.62
CA ALA A 294 -26.83 1.20 21.29
C ALA A 294 -27.44 1.45 22.69
N GLY A 295 -26.95 2.46 23.40
CA GLY A 295 -27.47 2.85 24.72
C GLY A 295 -28.73 3.70 24.66
N TYR A 296 -28.91 4.49 23.60
CA TYR A 296 -30.01 5.44 23.48
C TYR A 296 -31.39 4.75 23.46
N PHE A 297 -31.54 3.68 22.68
CA PHE A 297 -32.84 3.00 22.56
C PHE A 297 -33.30 2.34 23.88
N PRO A 298 -32.46 1.54 24.60
CA PRO A 298 -32.85 1.02 25.89
C PRO A 298 -33.11 2.10 26.93
N SER A 299 -32.31 3.16 27.00
CA SER A 299 -32.46 4.26 27.93
C SER A 299 -33.78 5.01 27.73
N ARG A 300 -34.21 5.19 26.48
CA ARG A 300 -35.52 5.76 26.15
C ARG A 300 -36.66 4.84 26.64
N LYS A 301 -36.50 3.52 26.56
CA LYS A 301 -37.48 2.56 27.11
C LYS A 301 -37.57 2.67 28.62
N ALA A 302 -36.43 2.73 29.31
CA ALA A 302 -36.36 2.91 30.76
C ALA A 302 -37.06 4.21 31.22
N SER A 303 -36.90 5.31 30.47
CA SER A 303 -37.53 6.60 30.79
C SER A 303 -39.04 6.57 30.78
N LYS A 304 -39.66 5.64 30.04
CA LYS A 304 -41.14 5.54 29.89
C LYS A 304 -41.78 4.58 30.88
N ILE A 305 -41.01 3.93 31.75
CA ILE A 305 -41.55 3.01 32.78
C ILE A 305 -42.50 3.79 33.71
N ASP A 306 -43.73 3.27 33.88
CA ASP A 306 -44.70 3.82 34.82
C ASP A 306 -44.49 3.23 36.20
N PRO A 307 -44.15 4.06 37.23
CA PRO A 307 -43.90 3.57 38.58
C PRO A 307 -45.13 2.93 39.21
N VAL A 308 -46.36 3.38 38.85
CA VAL A 308 -47.60 2.87 39.45
C VAL A 308 -47.83 1.41 39.03
N ILE A 309 -47.56 1.09 37.77
CA ILE A 309 -47.76 -0.29 37.26
C ILE A 309 -46.78 -1.27 37.92
N ILE A 310 -45.53 -0.84 38.10
CA ILE A 310 -44.48 -1.71 38.68
C ILE A 310 -44.71 -1.93 40.20
N ILE A 311 -45.02 -0.85 40.96
CA ILE A 311 -45.17 -0.92 42.43
C ILE A 311 -46.46 -1.67 42.83
N ARG A 312 -47.54 -1.54 42.03
CA ARG A 312 -48.80 -2.26 42.31
C ARG A 312 -48.71 -3.77 42.12
N GLY A 313 -47.65 -4.23 41.45
CA GLY A 313 -47.56 -5.65 41.05
C GLY A 313 -48.62 -5.98 40.00
N LYS A 314 -48.20 -6.60 38.93
CA LYS A 314 -49.17 -7.22 38.01
C LYS A 314 -49.92 -8.28 38.71
#